data_f7065f839c0b51bf6799f034fb152135
#
_entry.id   f7065f839c0b51bf6799f034fb152135
#
_cell.length_a   1.000
_cell.length_b   1.000
_cell.length_c   1.000
_cell.angle_alpha   90.00
_cell.angle_beta   90.00
_cell.angle_gamma   90.00
#
_symmetry.space_group_name_H-M   'P 1'
#
loop_
_entity.id
_entity.type
_entity.pdbx_description
1 polymer ?
#
loop_
_entity_poly.entity_id
_entity_poly.type
_entity_poly.pdbx_seq_one_letter_code
_entity_poly.pdbx_strand_id
1 'polypeptide(L)'
;MLRIFLTVAMALLITANLYASQSAITESEGYACMSEDRTKRQTEETALQDAKRKAIEQVSTYIQAETQVKDFELQKDIVNAYTNAKVRIIEQKGIWDSEPPKVGDCYKVKIKAEVIPDETAMKKISGAAPLDDPSTPLKVQIWTEKREYRAGEKIKIFLRGNKPFYARVVYKQADGSLVQILPNPYRRENYFQGGVIYEIPSGPDRFELEVTPPFGEENIIVYASTGQLGSVELEPAGGVYKIKTVLEELADKTRGVQIIHKGQSNASEFYETILKVETK
;
A
#
# COMPACT_ATOMS: atom_id res chain seq x y z
N MET A 1 30.84 18.99 -51.59
CA MET A 1 30.84 19.25 -50.13
C MET A 1 29.44 19.00 -49.61
N LEU A 2 29.21 17.81 -49.03
CA LEU A 2 27.92 17.38 -48.53
C LEU A 2 27.88 17.65 -47.01
N ARG A 3 27.05 18.59 -46.56
CA ARG A 3 26.84 18.89 -45.13
C ARG A 3 25.78 17.93 -44.56
N ILE A 4 26.25 16.98 -43.77
CA ILE A 4 25.38 16.09 -42.97
C ILE A 4 24.90 16.89 -41.76
N PHE A 5 23.62 17.23 -41.73
CA PHE A 5 22.97 17.74 -40.53
C PHE A 5 22.63 16.55 -39.58
N LEU A 6 23.39 16.44 -38.52
CA LEU A 6 23.14 15.50 -37.42
C LEU A 6 22.10 16.14 -36.50
N THR A 7 20.83 15.77 -36.67
CA THR A 7 19.78 16.15 -35.73
C THR A 7 19.87 15.24 -34.50
N VAL A 8 20.40 15.77 -33.39
CA VAL A 8 20.35 15.14 -32.08
C VAL A 8 18.91 15.27 -31.58
N ALA A 9 18.16 14.20 -31.65
CA ALA A 9 16.88 14.08 -30.96
C ALA A 9 17.15 13.98 -29.47
N MET A 10 16.99 15.10 -28.76
CA MET A 10 17.03 15.16 -27.29
C MET A 10 15.74 14.54 -26.76
N ALA A 11 15.81 13.27 -26.37
CA ALA A 11 14.72 12.60 -25.67
C ALA A 11 14.52 13.28 -24.30
N LEU A 12 13.49 14.11 -24.19
CA LEU A 12 13.01 14.63 -22.90
C LEU A 12 12.54 13.42 -22.08
N LEU A 13 13.36 12.97 -21.16
CA LEU A 13 12.92 12.09 -20.07
C LEU A 13 11.98 12.89 -19.15
N ILE A 14 10.70 12.85 -19.46
CA ILE A 14 9.65 13.36 -18.55
C ILE A 14 9.62 12.41 -17.36
N THR A 15 10.25 12.82 -16.27
CA THR A 15 10.13 12.14 -14.97
C THR A 15 8.68 12.29 -14.51
N ALA A 16 7.87 11.27 -14.76
CA ALA A 16 6.55 11.19 -14.20
C ALA A 16 6.68 11.15 -12.67
N ASN A 17 6.02 12.09 -11.98
CA ASN A 17 5.89 12.02 -10.53
C ASN A 17 5.05 10.79 -10.18
N LEU A 18 5.70 9.66 -9.94
CA LEU A 18 5.11 8.50 -9.30
C LEU A 18 5.08 8.81 -7.79
N TYR A 19 3.89 9.05 -7.28
CA TYR A 19 3.70 9.03 -5.84
C TYR A 19 3.70 7.56 -5.42
N ALA A 20 4.69 7.16 -4.65
CA ALA A 20 4.75 5.84 -4.06
C ALA A 20 4.95 6.01 -2.56
N SER A 21 4.13 5.33 -1.77
CA SER A 21 4.26 5.26 -0.33
C SER A 21 4.43 3.82 0.12
N GLN A 22 5.36 3.60 1.03
CA GLN A 22 5.67 2.31 1.63
C GLN A 22 5.34 2.35 3.10
N SER A 23 4.68 1.31 3.59
CA SER A 23 4.32 1.16 5.00
C SER A 23 4.18 -0.31 5.38
N ALA A 24 3.88 -0.59 6.64
CA ALA A 24 3.50 -1.92 7.08
C ALA A 24 2.24 -1.83 7.96
N ILE A 25 1.38 -2.83 7.84
CA ILE A 25 0.15 -2.91 8.60
C ILE A 25 0.29 -3.98 9.66
N THR A 26 -0.10 -3.67 10.90
CA THR A 26 -0.10 -4.63 12.01
C THR A 26 -1.25 -4.36 12.97
N GLU A 27 -1.58 -5.36 13.77
CA GLU A 27 -2.47 -5.22 14.93
C GLU A 27 -1.65 -5.34 16.21
N SER A 28 -1.89 -4.47 17.16
CA SER A 28 -1.23 -4.50 18.47
C SER A 28 -2.18 -4.17 19.59
N GLU A 29 -1.82 -4.59 20.79
CA GLU A 29 -2.61 -4.36 21.99
C GLU A 29 -1.78 -3.62 23.04
N GLY A 30 -2.37 -2.57 23.62
CA GLY A 30 -1.81 -1.82 24.71
C GLY A 30 -2.64 -1.97 25.98
N TYR A 31 -1.99 -1.79 27.10
CA TYR A 31 -2.58 -1.98 28.41
C TYR A 31 -2.03 -0.97 29.42
N ALA A 32 -2.93 -0.39 30.24
CA ALA A 32 -2.54 0.43 31.38
C ALA A 32 -3.61 0.39 32.44
N CYS A 33 -3.19 0.50 33.71
CA CYS A 33 -4.11 0.59 34.86
C CYS A 33 -4.08 1.98 35.48
N MET A 34 -5.19 2.36 36.10
CA MET A 34 -5.27 3.56 36.92
C MET A 34 -4.35 3.44 38.14
N SER A 35 -3.79 4.57 38.53
CA SER A 35 -3.06 4.75 39.79
C SER A 35 -3.59 5.99 40.50
N GLU A 36 -3.14 6.23 41.72
CA GLU A 36 -3.56 7.39 42.51
C GLU A 36 -3.34 8.71 41.79
N ASP A 37 -2.29 8.80 40.98
CA ASP A 37 -1.90 10.00 40.25
C ASP A 37 -2.37 10.02 38.78
N ARG A 38 -3.15 9.01 38.32
CA ARG A 38 -3.53 8.88 36.92
C ARG A 38 -5.02 8.86 36.71
N THR A 39 -5.53 9.82 35.94
CA THR A 39 -6.93 9.88 35.53
C THR A 39 -7.28 8.81 34.51
N LYS A 40 -8.58 8.52 34.33
CA LYS A 40 -9.08 7.60 33.26
C LYS A 40 -8.51 7.97 31.90
N ARG A 41 -8.57 9.24 31.52
CA ARG A 41 -8.05 9.74 30.24
C ARG A 41 -6.55 9.48 30.08
N GLN A 42 -5.77 9.74 31.11
CA GLN A 42 -4.32 9.48 31.09
C GLN A 42 -4.02 7.99 31.01
N THR A 43 -4.84 7.14 31.60
CA THR A 43 -4.73 5.67 31.51
C THR A 43 -5.02 5.19 30.09
N GLU A 44 -6.09 5.70 29.45
CA GLU A 44 -6.39 5.43 28.04
C GLU A 44 -5.26 5.87 27.10
N GLU A 45 -4.75 7.08 27.30
CA GLU A 45 -3.61 7.61 26.53
C GLU A 45 -2.34 6.75 26.71
N THR A 46 -2.06 6.30 27.94
CA THR A 46 -0.91 5.43 28.23
C THR A 46 -1.04 4.08 27.55
N ALA A 47 -2.23 3.44 27.62
CA ALA A 47 -2.49 2.19 26.94
C ALA A 47 -2.35 2.33 25.41
N LEU A 48 -2.83 3.46 24.86
CA LEU A 48 -2.71 3.73 23.44
C LEU A 48 -1.25 3.93 23.01
N GLN A 49 -0.43 4.62 23.81
CA GLN A 49 1.01 4.75 23.52
C GLN A 49 1.73 3.41 23.62
N ASP A 50 1.36 2.54 24.56
CA ASP A 50 1.88 1.18 24.66
C ASP A 50 1.54 0.35 23.40
N ALA A 51 0.29 0.44 22.93
CA ALA A 51 -0.12 -0.20 21.67
C ALA A 51 0.70 0.28 20.47
N LYS A 52 0.88 1.59 20.33
CA LYS A 52 1.70 2.18 19.23
C LYS A 52 3.15 1.73 19.28
N ARG A 53 3.76 1.71 20.47
CA ARG A 53 5.13 1.23 20.66
C ARG A 53 5.26 -0.23 20.22
N LYS A 54 4.33 -1.09 20.65
CA LYS A 54 4.31 -2.51 20.28
C LYS A 54 4.09 -2.70 18.77
N ALA A 55 3.28 -1.86 18.11
CA ALA A 55 3.12 -1.89 16.67
C ALA A 55 4.46 -1.65 15.94
N ILE A 56 5.24 -0.65 16.37
CA ILE A 56 6.58 -0.38 15.81
C ILE A 56 7.51 -1.57 16.04
N GLU A 57 7.55 -2.11 17.26
CA GLU A 57 8.41 -3.26 17.62
C GLU A 57 8.08 -4.50 16.78
N GLN A 58 6.79 -4.82 16.61
CA GLN A 58 6.35 -5.95 15.80
C GLN A 58 6.73 -5.79 14.34
N VAL A 59 6.51 -4.60 13.76
CA VAL A 59 6.89 -4.32 12.36
C VAL A 59 8.40 -4.34 12.19
N SER A 60 9.16 -3.71 13.08
CA SER A 60 10.63 -3.72 13.00
C SER A 60 11.19 -5.13 13.06
N THR A 61 10.65 -5.98 13.93
CA THR A 61 11.04 -7.40 14.04
C THR A 61 10.67 -8.18 12.77
N TYR A 62 9.47 -7.94 12.23
CA TYR A 62 9.02 -8.55 10.98
C TYR A 62 9.93 -8.15 9.81
N ILE A 63 10.17 -6.87 9.63
CA ILE A 63 11.05 -6.34 8.58
C ILE A 63 12.48 -6.90 8.73
N GLN A 64 13.00 -6.97 9.95
CA GLN A 64 14.31 -7.57 10.20
C GLN A 64 14.38 -9.04 9.79
N ALA A 65 13.32 -9.81 10.02
CA ALA A 65 13.23 -11.21 9.64
C ALA A 65 13.09 -11.42 8.12
N GLU A 66 12.29 -10.58 7.47
CA GLU A 66 12.04 -10.66 6.03
C GLU A 66 13.16 -10.06 5.16
N THR A 67 13.94 -9.12 5.72
CA THR A 67 15.00 -8.43 5.01
C THR A 67 16.30 -9.21 5.13
N GLN A 68 16.61 -10.05 4.15
CA GLN A 68 17.85 -10.84 4.10
C GLN A 68 18.82 -10.31 3.03
N VAL A 69 18.98 -8.98 2.96
CA VAL A 69 19.93 -8.37 2.02
C VAL A 69 21.37 -8.77 2.39
N LYS A 70 22.19 -9.02 1.38
CA LYS A 70 23.60 -9.35 1.56
C LYS A 70 24.42 -8.17 2.11
N ASP A 71 23.92 -6.96 1.95
CA ASP A 71 24.53 -5.73 2.45
C ASP A 71 24.00 -5.43 3.86
N PHE A 72 24.85 -5.63 4.86
CA PHE A 72 24.51 -5.41 6.27
C PHE A 72 24.15 -3.95 6.58
N GLU A 73 24.79 -2.98 5.94
CA GLU A 73 24.50 -1.56 6.13
C GLU A 73 23.09 -1.23 5.60
N LEU A 74 22.74 -1.75 4.43
CA LEU A 74 21.41 -1.58 3.85
C LEU A 74 20.33 -2.23 4.73
N GLN A 75 20.57 -3.43 5.26
CA GLN A 75 19.66 -4.08 6.19
C GLN A 75 19.42 -3.24 7.44
N LYS A 76 20.50 -2.72 8.03
CA LYS A 76 20.44 -1.86 9.20
C LYS A 76 19.66 -0.57 8.93
N ASP A 77 19.88 0.05 7.77
CA ASP A 77 19.17 1.26 7.39
C ASP A 77 17.67 1.02 7.21
N ILE A 78 17.29 -0.10 6.62
CA ILE A 78 15.88 -0.50 6.47
C ILE A 78 15.23 -0.67 7.85
N VAL A 79 15.85 -1.42 8.76
CA VAL A 79 15.32 -1.65 10.12
C VAL A 79 15.22 -0.33 10.88
N ASN A 80 16.22 0.54 10.78
CA ASN A 80 16.21 1.86 11.41
C ASN A 80 15.09 2.76 10.89
N ALA A 81 14.79 2.71 9.58
CA ALA A 81 13.69 3.47 9.00
C ALA A 81 12.33 3.08 9.62
N TYR A 82 12.12 1.79 9.91
CA TYR A 82 10.90 1.32 10.56
C TYR A 82 10.91 1.50 12.08
N THR A 83 12.07 1.46 12.74
CA THR A 83 12.18 1.75 14.18
C THR A 83 11.83 3.21 14.49
N ASN A 84 12.14 4.14 13.57
CA ASN A 84 11.80 5.56 13.67
C ASN A 84 10.50 5.93 12.95
N ALA A 85 9.63 4.96 12.74
CA ALA A 85 8.41 5.11 11.98
C ALA A 85 7.36 5.98 12.71
N LYS A 86 6.46 6.56 11.93
CA LYS A 86 5.20 7.15 12.42
C LYS A 86 4.12 6.08 12.46
N VAL A 87 3.26 6.12 13.48
CA VAL A 87 2.13 5.21 13.60
C VAL A 87 0.84 5.96 13.33
N ARG A 88 0.13 5.54 12.28
CA ARG A 88 -1.22 5.98 11.97
C ARG A 88 -2.22 4.88 12.39
N ILE A 89 -3.20 5.24 13.20
CA ILE A 89 -4.24 4.30 13.64
C ILE A 89 -5.32 4.24 12.55
N ILE A 90 -5.59 3.02 12.07
CA ILE A 90 -6.65 2.73 11.10
C ILE A 90 -7.94 2.39 11.85
N GLU A 91 -7.85 1.52 12.86
CA GLU A 91 -8.97 1.12 13.71
C GLU A 91 -8.53 1.08 15.17
N GLN A 92 -9.43 1.40 16.08
CA GLN A 92 -9.19 1.36 17.52
C GLN A 92 -10.42 0.77 18.24
N LYS A 93 -10.18 -0.18 19.13
CA LYS A 93 -11.20 -0.74 20.04
C LYS A 93 -10.62 -0.82 21.43
N GLY A 94 -11.25 -0.19 22.39
CA GLY A 94 -10.81 -0.19 23.79
C GLY A 94 -11.89 -0.64 24.73
N ILE A 95 -11.52 -1.32 25.81
CA ILE A 95 -12.40 -1.78 26.88
C ILE A 95 -11.75 -1.51 28.23
N TRP A 96 -12.56 -1.12 29.19
CA TRP A 96 -12.18 -1.09 30.59
C TRP A 96 -12.42 -2.47 31.21
N ASP A 97 -11.39 -3.01 31.83
CA ASP A 97 -11.49 -4.26 32.59
C ASP A 97 -11.93 -3.90 34.00
N SER A 98 -13.21 -4.22 34.30
CA SER A 98 -13.85 -3.89 35.56
C SER A 98 -14.17 -5.15 36.38
N GLU A 99 -13.68 -6.35 35.98
CA GLU A 99 -13.95 -7.59 36.72
C GLU A 99 -13.07 -7.75 37.96
N PRO A 100 -13.62 -8.26 39.10
CA PRO A 100 -12.86 -8.52 40.33
C PRO A 100 -11.92 -9.73 40.16
N PRO A 101 -10.79 -9.76 40.90
CA PRO A 101 -10.37 -8.87 41.97
C PRO A 101 -9.74 -7.56 41.46
N LYS A 102 -10.37 -6.46 41.84
CA LYS A 102 -9.99 -5.10 41.44
C LYS A 102 -8.65 -4.71 42.01
N VAL A 103 -7.64 -4.79 41.24
CA VAL A 103 -6.42 -4.03 41.45
C VAL A 103 -6.44 -2.89 40.42
N GLY A 104 -7.18 -1.83 40.75
CA GLY A 104 -7.38 -0.66 39.89
C GLY A 104 -8.16 -0.97 38.60
N ASP A 105 -8.88 0.02 38.09
CA ASP A 105 -9.52 -0.10 36.77
C ASP A 105 -8.41 -0.06 35.71
N CYS A 106 -8.35 -1.07 34.84
CA CYS A 106 -7.36 -1.17 33.78
C CYS A 106 -8.04 -0.99 32.41
N TYR A 107 -7.34 -0.37 31.48
CA TYR A 107 -7.79 -0.18 30.12
C TYR A 107 -6.94 -0.99 29.16
N LYS A 108 -7.61 -1.78 28.33
CA LYS A 108 -7.02 -2.53 27.24
C LYS A 108 -7.49 -1.93 25.94
N VAL A 109 -6.56 -1.60 25.03
CA VAL A 109 -6.85 -1.10 23.70
C VAL A 109 -6.21 -1.99 22.65
N LYS A 110 -6.99 -2.39 21.65
CA LYS A 110 -6.52 -3.03 20.44
C LYS A 110 -6.57 -2.02 19.32
N ILE A 111 -5.44 -1.86 18.59
CA ILE A 111 -5.36 -1.01 17.41
C ILE A 111 -4.97 -1.83 16.19
N LYS A 112 -5.51 -1.43 15.05
CA LYS A 112 -4.96 -1.72 13.74
C LYS A 112 -4.20 -0.49 13.29
N ALA A 113 -2.93 -0.66 13.02
CA ALA A 113 -2.00 0.44 12.79
C ALA A 113 -1.26 0.29 11.46
N GLU A 114 -1.09 1.40 10.79
CA GLU A 114 -0.10 1.57 9.72
C GLU A 114 1.16 2.17 10.31
N VAL A 115 2.26 1.45 10.15
CA VAL A 115 3.61 1.87 10.54
C VAL A 115 4.28 2.42 9.28
N ILE A 116 4.45 3.73 9.23
CA ILE A 116 5.00 4.48 8.09
C ILE A 116 6.47 4.75 8.39
N PRO A 117 7.42 4.14 7.66
CA PRO A 117 8.85 4.34 7.90
C PRO A 117 9.27 5.78 7.61
N ASP A 118 10.46 6.15 8.09
CA ASP A 118 11.03 7.46 7.76
C ASP A 118 11.25 7.60 6.25
N GLU A 119 10.57 8.58 5.63
CA GLU A 119 10.59 8.78 4.18
C GLU A 119 11.99 9.14 3.66
N THR A 120 12.77 9.89 4.45
CA THR A 120 14.12 10.31 4.02
C THR A 120 15.06 9.12 4.00
N ALA A 121 14.98 8.26 5.02
CA ALA A 121 15.72 7.01 5.06
C ALA A 121 15.29 6.09 3.91
N MET A 122 13.99 5.93 3.67
CA MET A 122 13.46 5.08 2.59
C MET A 122 13.86 5.57 1.20
N LYS A 123 13.94 6.88 0.95
CA LYS A 123 14.44 7.41 -0.32
C LYS A 123 15.90 7.05 -0.58
N LYS A 124 16.77 7.10 0.44
CA LYS A 124 18.18 6.67 0.34
C LYS A 124 18.27 5.18 0.02
N ILE A 125 17.54 4.36 0.74
CA ILE A 125 17.44 2.92 0.55
C ILE A 125 16.95 2.59 -0.87
N SER A 126 15.92 3.27 -1.33
CA SER A 126 15.35 3.05 -2.68
C SER A 126 16.31 3.39 -3.81
N GLY A 127 17.23 4.32 -3.60
CA GLY A 127 18.29 4.64 -4.56
C GLY A 127 19.46 3.65 -4.55
N ALA A 128 19.68 2.93 -3.45
CA ALA A 128 20.80 2.00 -3.29
C ALA A 128 20.40 0.54 -3.61
N ALA A 129 19.15 0.14 -3.36
CA ALA A 129 18.68 -1.23 -3.54
C ALA A 129 18.22 -1.50 -4.99
N PRO A 130 18.57 -2.67 -5.58
CA PRO A 130 18.01 -3.09 -6.85
C PRO A 130 16.47 -3.14 -6.80
N LEU A 131 15.82 -2.73 -7.90
CA LEU A 131 14.35 -2.68 -7.99
C LEU A 131 13.68 -4.06 -7.87
N ASP A 132 14.43 -5.12 -8.16
CA ASP A 132 13.95 -6.50 -8.22
C ASP A 132 14.41 -7.36 -7.04
N ASP A 133 15.06 -6.78 -6.05
CA ASP A 133 15.55 -7.54 -4.89
C ASP A 133 14.37 -7.94 -3.98
N PRO A 134 14.00 -9.23 -3.87
CA PRO A 134 12.88 -9.70 -3.06
C PRO A 134 13.15 -9.56 -1.55
N SER A 135 14.41 -9.38 -1.14
CA SER A 135 14.80 -9.20 0.25
C SER A 135 14.59 -7.77 0.75
N THR A 136 14.36 -6.81 -0.14
CA THR A 136 14.00 -5.44 0.25
C THR A 136 12.48 -5.33 0.50
N PRO A 137 12.01 -4.31 1.24
CA PRO A 137 10.59 -4.08 1.42
C PRO A 137 9.82 -4.00 0.11
N LEU A 138 8.53 -4.40 0.11
CA LEU A 138 7.68 -4.48 -1.07
C LEU A 138 7.74 -3.21 -1.91
N LYS A 139 8.07 -3.35 -3.18
CA LYS A 139 7.99 -2.30 -4.21
C LYS A 139 7.20 -2.81 -5.39
N VAL A 140 6.30 -2.00 -5.92
CA VAL A 140 5.54 -2.32 -7.12
C VAL A 140 5.71 -1.21 -8.14
N GLN A 141 6.14 -1.59 -9.32
CA GLN A 141 6.23 -0.72 -10.49
C GLN A 141 4.94 -0.84 -11.29
N ILE A 142 4.47 0.29 -11.81
CA ILE A 142 3.31 0.36 -12.69
C ILE A 142 3.64 1.26 -13.88
N TRP A 143 3.23 0.86 -15.07
CA TRP A 143 3.36 1.66 -16.29
C TRP A 143 2.29 1.28 -17.30
N THR A 144 2.15 2.09 -18.33
CA THR A 144 1.31 1.89 -19.51
C THR A 144 2.16 2.07 -20.76
N GLU A 145 1.69 1.62 -21.92
CA GLU A 145 2.42 1.76 -23.18
C GLU A 145 2.70 3.23 -23.54
N LYS A 146 1.76 4.12 -23.21
CA LYS A 146 1.86 5.57 -23.40
C LYS A 146 1.17 6.30 -22.27
N ARG A 147 1.33 7.61 -22.19
CA ARG A 147 0.70 8.45 -21.14
C ARG A 147 -0.54 9.18 -21.62
N GLU A 148 -0.70 9.33 -22.92
CA GLU A 148 -1.84 10.01 -23.54
C GLU A 148 -2.60 9.02 -24.40
N TYR A 149 -3.90 9.00 -24.25
CA TYR A 149 -4.82 8.12 -24.96
C TYR A 149 -5.97 8.92 -25.58
N ARG A 150 -6.42 8.50 -26.75
CA ARG A 150 -7.58 9.08 -27.45
C ARG A 150 -8.82 8.21 -27.24
N ALA A 151 -9.99 8.81 -27.44
CA ALA A 151 -11.26 8.08 -27.44
C ALA A 151 -11.19 6.81 -28.29
N GLY A 152 -11.67 5.69 -27.78
CA GLY A 152 -11.67 4.37 -28.42
C GLY A 152 -10.34 3.62 -28.39
N GLU A 153 -9.24 4.23 -27.89
CA GLU A 153 -7.99 3.51 -27.71
C GLU A 153 -8.04 2.61 -26.46
N LYS A 154 -7.28 1.53 -26.52
CA LYS A 154 -7.21 0.55 -25.43
C LYS A 154 -6.01 0.85 -24.52
N ILE A 155 -6.25 0.80 -23.22
CA ILE A 155 -5.19 0.94 -22.21
C ILE A 155 -4.73 -0.45 -21.78
N LYS A 156 -3.43 -0.66 -21.77
CA LYS A 156 -2.78 -1.79 -21.13
C LYS A 156 -1.95 -1.29 -19.96
N ILE A 157 -2.22 -1.87 -18.82
CA ILE A 157 -1.51 -1.58 -17.57
C ILE A 157 -0.53 -2.71 -17.33
N PHE A 158 0.72 -2.36 -17.07
CA PHE A 158 1.74 -3.31 -16.67
C PHE A 158 2.09 -3.10 -15.22
N LEU A 159 2.30 -4.19 -14.50
CA LEU A 159 2.77 -4.13 -13.12
C LEU A 159 3.80 -5.23 -12.83
N ARG A 160 4.73 -4.94 -11.92
CA ARG A 160 5.76 -5.85 -11.45
C ARG A 160 6.10 -5.53 -10.01
N GLY A 161 6.10 -6.51 -9.13
CA GLY A 161 6.59 -6.39 -7.76
C GLY A 161 7.94 -7.09 -7.58
N ASN A 162 8.74 -6.67 -6.60
CA ASN A 162 10.00 -7.31 -6.25
C ASN A 162 9.80 -8.66 -5.52
N LYS A 163 8.66 -8.87 -4.89
CA LYS A 163 8.27 -10.08 -4.15
C LYS A 163 6.80 -10.42 -4.39
N PRO A 164 6.30 -11.60 -3.98
CA PRO A 164 4.90 -11.95 -4.12
C PRO A 164 3.98 -10.99 -3.37
N PHE A 165 2.84 -10.61 -3.97
CA PHE A 165 1.92 -9.63 -3.41
C PHE A 165 0.49 -9.82 -3.92
N TYR A 166 -0.46 -9.30 -3.15
CA TYR A 166 -1.84 -9.06 -3.58
C TYR A 166 -1.97 -7.63 -4.06
N ALA A 167 -2.76 -7.39 -5.11
CA ALA A 167 -3.02 -6.04 -5.59
C ALA A 167 -4.51 -5.75 -5.77
N ARG A 168 -4.87 -4.48 -5.56
CA ARG A 168 -6.08 -3.84 -6.05
C ARG A 168 -5.67 -2.74 -7.02
N VAL A 169 -6.19 -2.82 -8.24
CA VAL A 169 -5.97 -1.79 -9.27
C VAL A 169 -7.25 -0.99 -9.42
N VAL A 170 -7.15 0.30 -9.21
CA VAL A 170 -8.26 1.25 -9.26
C VAL A 170 -7.99 2.30 -10.31
N TYR A 171 -8.99 2.63 -11.10
CA TYR A 171 -8.97 3.71 -12.06
C TYR A 171 -9.79 4.88 -11.53
N LYS A 172 -9.18 6.04 -11.34
CA LYS A 172 -9.84 7.28 -11.00
C LYS A 172 -10.03 8.07 -12.29
N GLN A 173 -11.29 8.19 -12.71
CA GLN A 173 -11.67 8.91 -13.93
C GLN A 173 -11.56 10.43 -13.76
N ALA A 174 -11.61 11.17 -14.86
CA ALA A 174 -11.49 12.63 -14.87
C ALA A 174 -12.59 13.34 -14.05
N ASP A 175 -13.78 12.73 -13.92
CA ASP A 175 -14.87 13.22 -13.07
C ASP A 175 -14.70 12.87 -11.57
N GLY A 176 -13.61 12.18 -11.21
CA GLY A 176 -13.31 11.72 -9.86
C GLY A 176 -13.94 10.38 -9.47
N SER A 177 -14.76 9.78 -10.34
CA SER A 177 -15.35 8.47 -10.09
C SER A 177 -14.26 7.37 -10.03
N LEU A 178 -14.49 6.35 -9.20
CA LEU A 178 -13.55 5.27 -8.95
C LEU A 178 -14.09 3.95 -9.50
N VAL A 179 -13.29 3.31 -10.35
CA VAL A 179 -13.61 2.00 -10.93
C VAL A 179 -12.54 1.00 -10.52
N GLN A 180 -12.94 -0.15 -10.00
CA GLN A 180 -12.02 -1.23 -9.68
C GLN A 180 -11.72 -2.06 -10.93
N ILE A 181 -10.48 -1.98 -11.40
CA ILE A 181 -9.99 -2.75 -12.55
C ILE A 181 -9.66 -4.19 -12.12
N LEU A 182 -9.01 -4.36 -10.94
CA LEU A 182 -8.73 -5.68 -10.34
C LEU A 182 -8.89 -5.62 -8.82
N PRO A 183 -9.46 -6.72 -8.24
CA PRO A 183 -10.18 -7.81 -8.91
C PRO A 183 -11.51 -7.33 -9.53
N ASN A 184 -11.97 -8.00 -10.60
CA ASN A 184 -13.22 -7.69 -11.28
C ASN A 184 -14.04 -8.97 -11.55
N PRO A 185 -15.28 -8.89 -12.09
CA PRO A 185 -16.09 -10.07 -12.35
C PRO A 185 -15.47 -11.10 -13.31
N TYR A 186 -14.59 -10.65 -14.21
CA TYR A 186 -13.93 -11.50 -15.20
C TYR A 186 -12.61 -12.08 -14.71
N ARG A 187 -11.94 -11.39 -13.75
CA ARG A 187 -10.68 -11.82 -13.15
C ARG A 187 -10.70 -11.53 -11.65
N ARG A 188 -10.95 -12.58 -10.86
CA ARG A 188 -11.00 -12.50 -9.40
C ARG A 188 -9.62 -12.64 -8.75
N GLU A 189 -8.67 -13.25 -9.46
CA GLU A 189 -7.31 -13.41 -8.99
C GLU A 189 -6.60 -12.05 -8.93
N ASN A 190 -6.07 -11.76 -7.75
CA ASN A 190 -5.34 -10.53 -7.46
C ASN A 190 -4.01 -10.80 -6.77
N TYR A 191 -3.51 -12.05 -6.86
CA TYR A 191 -2.20 -12.45 -6.36
C TYR A 191 -1.20 -12.53 -7.50
N PHE A 192 -0.01 -11.98 -7.30
CA PHE A 192 1.04 -11.82 -8.28
C PHE A 192 2.38 -12.32 -7.73
N GLN A 193 3.14 -13.04 -8.56
CA GLN A 193 4.50 -13.48 -8.21
C GLN A 193 5.48 -12.31 -8.34
N GLY A 194 6.52 -12.30 -7.47
CA GLY A 194 7.62 -11.36 -7.57
C GLY A 194 8.46 -11.57 -8.82
N GLY A 195 9.04 -10.50 -9.34
CA GLY A 195 9.94 -10.52 -10.51
C GLY A 195 9.24 -10.70 -11.87
N VAL A 196 7.94 -10.98 -11.90
CA VAL A 196 7.15 -11.23 -13.11
C VAL A 196 6.46 -9.94 -13.56
N ILE A 197 6.50 -9.67 -14.86
CA ILE A 197 5.72 -8.59 -15.47
C ILE A 197 4.33 -9.12 -15.83
N TYR A 198 3.30 -8.47 -15.32
CA TYR A 198 1.91 -8.76 -15.61
C TYR A 198 1.29 -7.67 -16.46
N GLU A 199 0.52 -8.08 -17.46
CA GLU A 199 -0.28 -7.21 -18.31
C GLU A 199 -1.75 -7.28 -17.88
N ILE A 200 -2.44 -6.14 -17.84
CA ILE A 200 -3.85 -6.01 -17.48
C ILE A 200 -4.55 -5.08 -18.48
N PRO A 201 -5.52 -5.55 -19.26
CA PRO A 201 -5.90 -6.96 -19.42
C PRO A 201 -4.78 -7.78 -20.07
N SER A 202 -4.67 -9.06 -19.72
CA SER A 202 -3.79 -10.03 -20.36
C SER A 202 -4.51 -10.76 -21.50
N GLY A 203 -3.78 -11.50 -22.33
CA GLY A 203 -4.39 -12.23 -23.46
C GLY A 203 -5.58 -13.15 -23.12
N PRO A 204 -5.59 -13.90 -21.98
CA PRO A 204 -6.74 -14.72 -21.56
C PRO A 204 -7.88 -13.95 -20.87
N ASP A 205 -7.69 -12.67 -20.52
CA ASP A 205 -8.73 -11.87 -19.87
C ASP A 205 -9.90 -11.59 -20.84
N ARG A 206 -11.13 -11.67 -20.34
CA ARG A 206 -12.36 -11.44 -21.12
C ARG A 206 -12.90 -10.02 -20.99
N PHE A 207 -12.03 -9.05 -20.81
CA PHE A 207 -12.37 -7.64 -20.76
C PHE A 207 -11.27 -6.80 -21.41
N GLU A 208 -11.62 -5.58 -21.78
CA GLU A 208 -10.71 -4.58 -22.33
C GLU A 208 -10.93 -3.27 -21.58
N LEU A 209 -9.90 -2.44 -21.54
CA LEU A 209 -9.98 -1.08 -20.99
C LEU A 209 -9.98 -0.10 -22.17
N GLU A 210 -11.15 0.39 -22.56
CA GLU A 210 -11.31 1.32 -23.66
C GLU A 210 -11.54 2.74 -23.11
N VAL A 211 -10.88 3.71 -23.73
CA VAL A 211 -11.01 5.13 -23.38
C VAL A 211 -12.34 5.67 -23.84
N THR A 212 -13.17 6.07 -22.89
CA THR A 212 -14.49 6.68 -23.10
C THR A 212 -14.64 7.94 -22.25
N PRO A 213 -15.55 8.88 -22.61
CA PRO A 213 -15.80 10.04 -21.74
C PRO A 213 -16.17 9.65 -20.30
N PRO A 214 -15.85 10.50 -19.31
CA PRO A 214 -15.25 11.82 -19.42
C PRO A 214 -13.75 11.80 -19.67
N PHE A 215 -13.22 12.75 -20.47
CA PHE A 215 -11.80 12.86 -20.78
C PHE A 215 -11.10 13.86 -19.86
N GLY A 216 -9.80 13.70 -19.66
CA GLY A 216 -8.97 14.58 -18.84
C GLY A 216 -7.80 13.87 -18.14
N GLU A 217 -7.34 14.46 -17.04
CA GLU A 217 -6.34 13.83 -16.18
C GLU A 217 -6.98 12.70 -15.36
N GLU A 218 -6.45 11.52 -15.52
CA GLU A 218 -6.93 10.31 -14.86
C GLU A 218 -5.77 9.61 -14.13
N ASN A 219 -6.11 8.73 -13.19
CA ASN A 219 -5.09 8.07 -12.37
C ASN A 219 -5.36 6.57 -12.26
N ILE A 220 -4.31 5.79 -12.47
CA ILE A 220 -4.27 4.37 -12.16
C ILE A 220 -3.59 4.22 -10.81
N ILE A 221 -4.32 3.73 -9.82
CA ILE A 221 -3.86 3.57 -8.44
C ILE A 221 -3.71 2.09 -8.16
N VAL A 222 -2.53 1.69 -7.69
CA VAL A 222 -2.29 0.31 -7.25
C VAL A 222 -2.04 0.29 -5.76
N TYR A 223 -2.88 -0.44 -5.06
CA TYR A 223 -2.67 -0.84 -3.67
C TYR A 223 -2.14 -2.27 -3.67
N ALA A 224 -0.96 -2.47 -3.13
CA ALA A 224 -0.30 -3.77 -3.06
C ALA A 224 0.05 -4.14 -1.61
N SER A 225 0.00 -5.42 -1.27
CA SER A 225 0.37 -5.91 0.05
C SER A 225 0.91 -7.33 -0.01
N THR A 226 1.83 -7.67 0.87
CA THR A 226 2.27 -9.08 1.06
C THR A 226 1.19 -9.93 1.71
N GLY A 227 0.21 -9.32 2.38
CA GLY A 227 -0.99 -9.97 2.90
C GLY A 227 -2.24 -9.64 2.09
N GLN A 228 -3.35 -10.30 2.40
CA GLN A 228 -4.63 -10.04 1.74
C GLN A 228 -5.09 -8.59 2.00
N LEU A 229 -5.67 -7.99 0.95
CA LEU A 229 -6.22 -6.64 1.03
C LEU A 229 -7.61 -6.65 1.69
N GLY A 230 -7.95 -5.56 2.36
CA GLY A 230 -9.24 -5.34 2.98
C GLY A 230 -10.39 -5.22 1.98
N SER A 231 -11.61 -5.41 2.47
CA SER A 231 -12.82 -5.26 1.68
C SER A 231 -13.19 -3.80 1.49
N VAL A 232 -13.70 -3.46 0.31
CA VAL A 232 -14.27 -2.16 -0.01
C VAL A 232 -15.69 -2.33 -0.53
N GLU A 233 -16.50 -1.28 -0.43
CA GLU A 233 -17.88 -1.31 -0.93
C GLU A 233 -17.89 -1.17 -2.44
N LEU A 234 -18.41 -2.20 -3.11
CA LEU A 234 -18.43 -2.30 -4.56
C LEU A 234 -19.88 -2.35 -5.06
N GLU A 235 -20.15 -1.66 -6.15
CA GLU A 235 -21.39 -1.72 -6.89
C GLU A 235 -21.13 -2.26 -8.30
N PRO A 236 -21.80 -3.35 -8.72
CA PRO A 236 -21.67 -3.84 -10.08
C PRO A 236 -22.16 -2.80 -11.11
N ALA A 237 -21.35 -2.56 -12.13
CA ALA A 237 -21.65 -1.59 -13.19
C ALA A 237 -21.08 -2.07 -14.53
N GLY A 238 -21.90 -2.70 -15.37
CA GLY A 238 -21.53 -3.02 -16.76
C GLY A 238 -20.28 -3.89 -16.94
N GLY A 239 -20.04 -4.86 -16.01
CA GLY A 239 -18.87 -5.74 -16.09
C GLY A 239 -17.64 -5.27 -15.31
N VAL A 240 -17.75 -4.13 -14.64
CA VAL A 240 -16.76 -3.62 -13.68
C VAL A 240 -17.43 -3.36 -12.32
N TYR A 241 -16.64 -3.02 -11.32
CA TYR A 241 -17.15 -2.54 -10.04
C TYR A 241 -16.88 -1.04 -9.89
N LYS A 242 -17.93 -0.26 -9.64
CA LYS A 242 -17.78 1.08 -9.10
C LYS A 242 -17.47 1.00 -7.61
N ILE A 243 -16.54 1.82 -7.14
CA ILE A 243 -16.20 1.92 -5.73
C ILE A 243 -17.04 3.04 -5.13
N LYS A 244 -17.87 2.70 -4.13
CA LYS A 244 -18.68 3.69 -3.39
C LYS A 244 -17.91 4.44 -2.34
N THR A 245 -16.81 3.85 -1.88
CA THR A 245 -15.92 4.46 -0.89
C THR A 245 -15.19 5.66 -1.50
N VAL A 246 -15.19 6.78 -0.81
CA VAL A 246 -14.41 7.96 -1.22
C VAL A 246 -12.91 7.65 -1.21
N LEU A 247 -12.14 8.35 -2.04
CA LEU A 247 -10.72 8.03 -2.26
C LEU A 247 -9.91 8.06 -0.96
N GLU A 248 -10.20 9.01 -0.07
CA GLU A 248 -9.53 9.18 1.22
C GLU A 248 -9.70 7.96 2.14
N GLU A 249 -10.88 7.33 2.12
CA GLU A 249 -11.17 6.13 2.91
C GLU A 249 -10.77 4.84 2.19
N LEU A 250 -10.65 4.89 0.86
CA LEU A 250 -10.33 3.70 0.05
C LEU A 250 -9.00 3.08 0.44
N ALA A 251 -7.99 3.91 0.63
CA ALA A 251 -6.67 3.46 1.06
C ALA A 251 -6.74 2.77 2.44
N ASP A 252 -7.48 3.33 3.39
CA ASP A 252 -7.65 2.78 4.74
C ASP A 252 -8.42 1.46 4.75
N LYS A 253 -9.53 1.39 4.02
CA LYS A 253 -10.30 0.14 3.86
C LYS A 253 -9.50 -0.94 3.12
N THR A 254 -8.69 -0.55 2.14
CA THR A 254 -7.82 -1.48 1.39
C THR A 254 -6.69 -2.04 2.25
N ARG A 255 -6.17 -1.29 3.22
CA ARG A 255 -5.22 -1.78 4.24
C ARG A 255 -5.79 -2.83 5.20
N GLY A 256 -6.95 -3.24 5.01
CA GLY A 256 -7.87 -4.27 5.47
C GLY A 256 -7.45 -5.24 6.57
N VAL A 257 -8.33 -6.21 6.86
CA VAL A 257 -8.12 -7.27 7.86
C VAL A 257 -7.36 -8.43 7.21
N GLN A 258 -6.30 -8.91 7.86
CA GLN A 258 -5.66 -10.17 7.48
C GLN A 258 -6.31 -11.34 8.23
N ILE A 259 -6.53 -12.44 7.51
CA ILE A 259 -6.77 -13.75 8.14
C ILE A 259 -5.39 -14.32 8.47
N ILE A 260 -5.05 -14.43 9.76
CA ILE A 260 -3.74 -14.89 10.21
C ILE A 260 -3.89 -16.28 10.81
N HIS A 261 -2.98 -17.18 10.47
CA HIS A 261 -2.79 -18.42 11.21
C HIS A 261 -2.14 -18.10 12.57
N LYS A 262 -2.64 -18.69 13.64
CA LYS A 262 -2.03 -18.60 14.97
C LYS A 262 -0.54 -18.96 14.89
N GLY A 263 0.34 -18.01 15.26
CA GLY A 263 1.79 -18.21 15.29
C GLY A 263 2.58 -17.52 14.16
N GLN A 264 1.92 -16.85 13.21
CA GLN A 264 2.58 -15.99 12.22
C GLN A 264 2.60 -14.53 12.65
N SER A 265 3.55 -13.76 12.12
CA SER A 265 3.60 -12.31 12.31
C SER A 265 2.31 -11.66 11.81
N ASN A 266 1.76 -10.75 12.60
CA ASN A 266 0.57 -9.97 12.25
C ASN A 266 0.91 -8.79 11.32
N ALA A 267 2.16 -8.65 10.89
CA ALA A 267 2.61 -7.57 10.04
C ALA A 267 2.58 -7.97 8.56
N SER A 268 2.18 -7.04 7.71
CA SER A 268 2.29 -7.15 6.25
C SER A 268 2.83 -5.85 5.68
N GLU A 269 3.65 -5.97 4.66
CA GLU A 269 4.10 -4.82 3.89
C GLU A 269 2.97 -4.30 3.02
N PHE A 270 2.87 -2.99 2.89
CA PHE A 270 1.90 -2.30 2.07
C PHE A 270 2.61 -1.26 1.19
N TYR A 271 2.21 -1.22 -0.08
CA TYR A 271 2.76 -0.30 -1.07
C TYR A 271 1.64 0.32 -1.89
N GLU A 272 1.64 1.64 -1.99
CA GLU A 272 0.71 2.39 -2.82
C GLU A 272 1.49 3.13 -3.91
N THR A 273 1.01 3.06 -5.14
CA THR A 273 1.60 3.81 -6.26
C THR A 273 0.53 4.33 -7.19
N ILE A 274 0.76 5.51 -7.75
CA ILE A 274 -0.17 6.22 -8.63
C ILE A 274 0.52 6.54 -9.95
N LEU A 275 -0.15 6.20 -11.04
CA LEU A 275 0.24 6.48 -12.41
C LEU A 275 -0.75 7.44 -13.04
N LYS A 276 -0.28 8.60 -13.46
CA LYS A 276 -1.10 9.56 -14.22
C LYS A 276 -1.16 9.20 -15.70
N VAL A 277 -2.34 9.27 -16.27
CA VAL A 277 -2.62 9.17 -17.70
C VAL A 277 -3.53 10.32 -18.12
N GLU A 278 -3.47 10.72 -19.38
CA GLU A 278 -4.31 11.76 -19.95
C GLU A 278 -5.16 11.17 -21.07
N THR A 279 -6.45 11.45 -21.06
CA THR A 279 -7.40 11.01 -22.09
C THR A 279 -7.99 12.20 -22.86
N LYS A 280 -8.23 12.03 -24.15
CA LYS A 280 -8.68 13.10 -25.06
C LYS A 280 -9.78 12.60 -26.00
#